data_96ae2c3c9dbaeef26810f8cb78eb03d3
#
_entry.id   96ae2c3c9dbaeef26810f8cb78eb03d3
#
_cell.length_a   1.000
_cell.length_b   1.000
_cell.length_c   1.000
_cell.angle_alpha   90.00
_cell.angle_beta   90.00
_cell.angle_gamma   90.00
#
_symmetry.space_group_name_H-M   'P 1'
#
loop_
_entity.id
_entity.type
_entity.pdbx_description
1 polymer ?
#
loop_
_entity_poly.entity_id
_entity_poly.type
_entity_poly.pdbx_seq_one_letter_code
_entity_poly.pdbx_strand_id
1 'polypeptide(L)'
;MSVHEFAFTLRLSDPAQDDVMLIDVTRRVLGQMGYRDQAIDELVEIVVDAFRAGGDHAPCAIRFQARAGELQIAVTAGAREWHTTRPLP
;
A
#
# COMPACT_ATOMS: atom_id res chain seq x y z
N MET A 1 -9.73 1.48 25.51
CA MET A 1 -10.20 1.47 24.12
C MET A 1 -9.05 1.82 23.20
N SER A 2 -8.71 0.93 22.36
CA SER A 2 -7.64 1.19 21.40
C SER A 2 -8.24 1.60 20.07
N VAL A 3 -7.74 2.69 19.55
CA VAL A 3 -8.11 3.15 18.23
C VAL A 3 -6.91 2.90 17.34
N HIS A 4 -7.04 1.95 16.45
CA HIS A 4 -5.97 1.63 15.52
C HIS A 4 -6.06 2.55 14.32
N GLU A 5 -5.85 3.84 14.59
CA GLU A 5 -5.78 4.83 13.53
C GLU A 5 -4.32 5.13 13.23
N PHE A 6 -3.95 5.03 11.97
CA PHE A 6 -2.64 5.48 11.55
C PHE A 6 -2.68 5.88 10.09
N ALA A 7 -1.72 6.68 9.69
CA ALA A 7 -1.53 7.02 8.29
C ALA A 7 -0.03 6.97 8.01
N PHE A 8 0.32 6.34 6.90
CA PHE A 8 1.70 6.19 6.49
C PHE A 8 1.79 6.41 4.98
N THR A 9 2.70 7.26 4.55
CA THR A 9 2.91 7.53 3.13
C THR A 9 4.36 7.22 2.77
N LEU A 10 4.55 6.41 1.74
CA LEU A 10 5.85 6.11 1.18
C LEU A 10 5.94 6.71 -0.21
N ARG A 11 6.97 7.53 -0.46
CA ARG A 11 7.21 8.10 -1.77
C ARG A 11 8.38 7.38 -2.42
N LEU A 12 8.21 7.01 -3.66
CA LEU A 12 9.20 6.27 -4.42
C LEU A 12 9.59 7.10 -5.63
N SER A 13 10.87 7.40 -5.74
CA SER A 13 11.38 8.23 -6.82
C SER A 13 11.79 7.42 -8.05
N ASP A 14 12.08 6.14 -7.88
CA ASP A 14 12.49 5.25 -8.97
C ASP A 14 11.67 3.95 -8.90
N PRO A 15 10.51 3.91 -9.56
CA PRO A 15 9.65 2.74 -9.51
C PRO A 15 10.32 1.46 -9.99
N ALA A 16 11.25 1.56 -10.94
CA ALA A 16 11.88 0.36 -11.50
C ALA A 16 12.79 -0.34 -10.49
N GLN A 17 13.34 0.39 -9.52
CA GLN A 17 14.27 -0.15 -8.53
C GLN A 17 13.65 -0.31 -7.15
N ASP A 18 12.54 0.37 -6.89
CA ASP A 18 11.97 0.46 -5.56
C ASP A 18 10.86 -0.56 -5.30
N ASP A 19 10.59 -1.47 -6.23
CA ASP A 19 9.53 -2.44 -6.07
C ASP A 19 9.79 -3.41 -4.92
N VAL A 20 11.05 -3.79 -4.69
CA VAL A 20 11.42 -4.66 -3.57
C VAL A 20 11.13 -3.97 -2.24
N MET A 21 11.48 -2.70 -2.13
CA MET A 21 11.18 -1.91 -0.94
C MET A 21 9.68 -1.79 -0.73
N LEU A 22 8.94 -1.55 -1.80
CA LEU A 22 7.48 -1.46 -1.76
C LEU A 22 6.86 -2.74 -1.21
N ILE A 23 7.29 -3.89 -1.71
CA ILE A 23 6.80 -5.18 -1.25
C ILE A 23 7.10 -5.37 0.23
N ASP A 24 8.33 -5.09 0.64
CA ASP A 24 8.76 -5.28 2.02
C ASP A 24 7.95 -4.38 2.98
N VAL A 25 7.84 -3.10 2.65
CA VAL A 25 7.08 -2.16 3.48
C VAL A 25 5.61 -2.56 3.55
N THR A 26 5.02 -2.93 2.42
CA THR A 26 3.61 -3.34 2.39
C THR A 26 3.38 -4.55 3.28
N ARG A 27 4.26 -5.55 3.19
CA ARG A 27 4.14 -6.74 4.04
C ARG A 27 4.23 -6.39 5.53
N ARG A 28 5.14 -5.50 5.89
CA ARG A 28 5.31 -5.10 7.30
C ARG A 28 4.09 -4.34 7.82
N VAL A 29 3.57 -3.42 7.03
CA VAL A 29 2.39 -2.65 7.43
C VAL A 29 1.19 -3.58 7.61
N LEU A 30 0.94 -4.46 6.65
CA LEU A 30 -0.19 -5.37 6.72
C LEU A 30 -0.04 -6.39 7.85
N GLY A 31 1.19 -6.86 8.09
CA GLY A 31 1.46 -7.76 9.21
C GLY A 31 1.16 -7.12 10.55
N GLN A 32 1.51 -5.85 10.72
CA GLN A 32 1.22 -5.12 11.95
C GLN A 32 -0.28 -4.86 12.13
N MET A 33 -1.02 -4.81 11.04
CA MET A 33 -2.48 -4.68 11.10
C MET A 33 -3.17 -5.99 11.48
N GLY A 34 -2.43 -7.11 11.50
CA GLY A 34 -2.99 -8.40 11.86
C GLY A 34 -3.52 -9.24 10.71
N TYR A 35 -3.22 -8.85 9.47
CA TYR A 35 -3.63 -9.65 8.32
C TYR A 35 -2.86 -10.96 8.26
N ARG A 36 -3.54 -12.01 7.79
CA ARG A 36 -2.92 -13.30 7.58
C ARG A 36 -2.04 -13.28 6.33
N ASP A 37 -1.08 -14.20 6.27
CA ASP A 37 -0.13 -14.27 5.18
C ASP A 37 -0.80 -14.34 3.81
N GLN A 38 -1.88 -15.10 3.69
CA GLN A 38 -2.62 -15.20 2.43
C GLN A 38 -3.20 -13.85 2.00
N ALA A 39 -3.80 -13.13 2.94
CA ALA A 39 -4.36 -11.81 2.66
C ALA A 39 -3.25 -10.81 2.33
N ILE A 40 -2.11 -10.90 3.02
CA ILE A 40 -0.96 -10.06 2.74
C ILE A 40 -0.46 -10.30 1.31
N ASP A 41 -0.32 -11.56 0.91
CA ASP A 41 0.14 -11.89 -0.43
C ASP A 41 -0.80 -11.33 -1.51
N GLU A 42 -2.10 -11.45 -1.32
CA GLU A 42 -3.08 -10.91 -2.25
C GLU A 42 -3.00 -9.39 -2.36
N LEU A 43 -2.91 -8.71 -1.22
CA LEU A 43 -2.85 -7.26 -1.20
C LEU A 43 -1.54 -6.74 -1.76
N VAL A 44 -0.43 -7.41 -1.47
CA VAL A 44 0.88 -7.06 -2.04
C VAL A 44 0.82 -7.14 -3.56
N GLU A 45 0.24 -8.20 -4.10
CA GLU A 45 0.12 -8.37 -5.54
C GLU A 45 -0.71 -7.24 -6.17
N ILE A 46 -1.83 -6.90 -5.55
CA ILE A 46 -2.69 -5.81 -6.02
C ILE A 46 -1.95 -4.47 -5.99
N VAL A 47 -1.24 -4.19 -4.91
CA VAL A 47 -0.48 -2.94 -4.75
C VAL A 47 0.63 -2.86 -5.79
N VAL A 48 1.37 -3.95 -6.01
CA VAL A 48 2.46 -3.98 -6.99
C VAL A 48 1.92 -3.77 -8.39
N ASP A 49 0.79 -4.40 -8.74
CA ASP A 49 0.18 -4.21 -10.04
C ASP A 49 -0.25 -2.76 -10.26
N ALA A 50 -0.86 -2.15 -9.25
CA ALA A 50 -1.25 -0.74 -9.32
C ALA A 50 -0.03 0.17 -9.48
N PHE A 51 1.04 -0.14 -8.78
CA PHE A 51 2.29 0.61 -8.87
C PHE A 51 2.89 0.53 -10.28
N ARG A 52 2.94 -0.66 -10.85
CA ARG A 52 3.49 -0.87 -12.20
C ARG A 52 2.62 -0.23 -13.29
N ALA A 53 1.32 -0.22 -13.09
CA ALA A 53 0.39 0.38 -14.04
C ALA A 53 0.59 1.89 -14.18
N GLY A 54 1.21 2.54 -13.19
CA GLY A 54 1.49 3.96 -13.23
C GLY A 54 2.64 4.38 -14.15
N GLY A 55 3.43 3.41 -14.64
CA GLY A 55 4.55 3.69 -15.53
C GLY A 55 5.86 3.94 -14.78
N ASP A 56 6.96 3.92 -15.53
CA ASP A 56 8.30 3.91 -14.94
C ASP A 56 8.89 5.31 -14.71
N HIS A 57 8.21 6.35 -15.18
CA HIS A 57 8.81 7.68 -15.23
C HIS A 57 8.20 8.68 -14.28
N ALA A 58 7.16 8.32 -13.60
CA ALA A 58 6.47 9.24 -12.70
C ALA A 58 6.78 8.90 -11.24
N PRO A 59 6.97 9.91 -10.39
CA PRO A 59 7.07 9.65 -8.95
C PRO A 59 5.82 8.93 -8.47
N CYS A 60 6.01 7.94 -7.62
CA CYS A 60 4.93 7.18 -7.03
C CYS A 60 4.83 7.46 -5.54
N ALA A 61 3.61 7.45 -5.05
CA ALA A 61 3.36 7.51 -3.62
C ALA A 61 2.34 6.44 -3.24
N ILE A 62 2.57 5.77 -2.13
CA ILE A 62 1.62 4.83 -1.56
C ILE A 62 1.24 5.32 -0.19
N ARG A 63 -0.03 5.38 0.06
CA ARG A 63 -0.55 5.77 1.36
C ARG A 63 -1.35 4.64 1.97
N PHE A 64 -1.00 4.29 3.19
CA PHE A 64 -1.76 3.36 4.00
C PHE A 64 -2.44 4.16 5.09
N GLN A 65 -3.73 3.99 5.24
CA GLN A 65 -4.49 4.68 6.28
C GLN A 65 -5.47 3.71 6.92
N ALA A 66 -5.34 3.51 8.23
CA ALA A 66 -6.26 2.70 9.00
C ALA A 66 -7.16 3.62 9.80
N ARG A 67 -8.47 3.45 9.65
CA ARG A 67 -9.43 4.30 10.31
C ARG A 67 -10.80 3.62 10.36
N ALA A 68 -11.46 3.71 11.49
CA ALA A 68 -12.83 3.24 11.65
C ALA A 68 -13.02 1.77 11.25
N GLY A 69 -12.05 0.92 11.57
CA GLY A 69 -12.13 -0.50 11.26
C GLY A 69 -11.81 -0.85 9.81
N GLU A 70 -11.32 0.09 9.03
CA GLU A 70 -10.99 -0.12 7.62
C GLU A 70 -9.56 0.29 7.32
N LEU A 71 -8.94 -0.44 6.40
CA LEU A 71 -7.65 -0.06 5.83
C LEU A 71 -7.89 0.48 4.42
N GLN A 72 -7.39 1.69 4.18
CA GLN A 72 -7.40 2.30 2.86
C GLN A 72 -5.98 2.32 2.32
N ILE A 73 -5.82 1.86 1.09
CA ILE A 73 -4.55 1.88 0.39
C ILE A 73 -4.74 2.72 -0.87
N ALA A 74 -3.95 3.75 -1.02
CA ALA A 74 -3.99 4.62 -2.20
C ALA A 74 -2.63 4.63 -2.86
N VAL A 75 -2.61 4.43 -4.17
CA VAL A 75 -1.40 4.52 -4.98
C VAL A 75 -1.58 5.66 -5.96
N THR A 76 -0.66 6.60 -5.94
CA THR A 76 -0.65 7.72 -6.88
C THR A 76 0.61 7.62 -7.72
N ALA A 77 0.45 7.60 -9.02
CA ALA A 77 1.56 7.50 -9.96
C ALA A 77 1.33 8.50 -11.09
N GLY A 78 2.06 9.62 -11.05
CA GLY A 78 1.84 10.71 -11.97
C GLY A 78 0.42 11.26 -11.85
N ALA A 79 -0.31 11.24 -12.97
CA ALA A 79 -1.70 11.71 -13.00
C ALA A 79 -2.71 10.61 -12.66
N ARG A 80 -2.24 9.39 -12.43
CA ARG A 80 -3.11 8.26 -12.11
C ARG A 80 -3.20 8.06 -10.62
N GLU A 81 -4.40 7.71 -10.18
CA GLU A 81 -4.67 7.39 -8.78
C GLU A 81 -5.48 6.10 -8.72
N TRP A 82 -5.09 5.22 -7.82
CA TRP A 82 -5.78 3.97 -7.57
C TRP A 82 -5.93 3.80 -6.07
N HIS A 83 -7.06 3.27 -5.64
CA HIS A 83 -7.26 3.04 -4.22
C HIS A 83 -8.13 1.82 -3.99
N THR A 84 -7.97 1.21 -2.83
CA THR A 84 -8.81 0.12 -2.38
C THR A 84 -9.04 0.26 -0.87
N THR A 85 -10.12 -0.35 -0.41
CA THR A 85 -10.48 -0.38 1.00
C THR A 85 -10.72 -1.82 1.41
N ARG A 86 -10.18 -2.20 2.56
CA ARG A 86 -10.33 -3.53 3.12
C ARG A 86 -10.72 -3.43 4.59
N PRO A 87 -11.57 -4.33 5.09
CA PRO A 87 -11.83 -4.36 6.53
C PRO A 87 -10.59 -4.77 7.29
N LEU A 88 -10.39 -4.18 8.45
CA LEU A 88 -9.33 -4.61 9.36
C LEU A 88 -9.70 -5.96 9.96
N PRO A 89 -8.69 -6.84 10.19
CA PRO A 89 -8.96 -8.14 10.81
C PRO A 89 -9.42 -8.01 12.25
#